data_f5e0ce6988fb5a06d65f31cccb108613
#
_entry.id   f5e0ce6988fb5a06d65f31cccb108613
#
_cell.length_a   1.000
_cell.length_b   1.000
_cell.length_c   1.000
_cell.angle_alpha   90.00
_cell.angle_beta   90.00
_cell.angle_gamma   90.00
#
_symmetry.space_group_name_H-M   'P 1'
#
loop_
_entity.id
_entity.type
_entity.pdbx_description
1 polymer ?
#
loop_
_entity_poly.entity_id
_entity_poly.type
_entity_poly.pdbx_seq_one_letter_code
_entity_poly.pdbx_strand_id
1 'polypeptide(L)'
;MANPSKSPDPVRLKIAVQKSGRLTDSSLDLLSRCGLKYSRGKDQLMCYGENMPLDVLFVRDDDIPDLVQEDVCDLGLVGLNVVQEKRLAFAARGIAPLFETVQLLDFGRCKLCIAVPDGFEYGGAQSLQGKRIATTYPNILGRFLADRGIAAEVVVLSGSVEIAPRLGRADLICDLVSTGSTLAANHLRHAETVLDSQAVLIRTPVPIAPEKQEWTRRLLMRIDGVEQVKGSKYIMLHAPRSALPAIAKLLPGSEAPTVIPLEGRGDRVAVHAVCRENVFWETLEELKGVGATSVLVLPVEKMLA
;
A
#
# COMPACT_ATOMS: atom_id res chain seq x y z
N MET A 1 -51.04 9.01 19.38
CA MET A 1 -49.87 8.23 19.83
C MET A 1 -48.69 8.64 18.96
N ALA A 2 -47.80 9.45 19.50
CA ALA A 2 -46.61 9.92 18.77
C ALA A 2 -45.62 8.74 18.63
N ASN A 3 -45.19 8.52 17.39
CA ASN A 3 -44.17 7.52 17.06
C ASN A 3 -42.85 7.91 17.78
N PRO A 4 -42.18 7.01 18.53
CA PRO A 4 -40.94 7.36 19.16
C PRO A 4 -39.93 7.69 18.05
N SER A 5 -39.32 8.87 18.16
CA SER A 5 -38.28 9.39 17.27
C SER A 5 -37.21 8.32 17.06
N LYS A 6 -37.08 7.79 15.83
CA LYS A 6 -35.86 7.11 15.40
C LYS A 6 -34.70 8.06 15.70
N SER A 7 -33.80 7.67 16.58
CA SER A 7 -32.51 8.33 16.68
C SER A 7 -31.91 8.40 15.26
N PRO A 8 -31.36 9.54 14.86
CA PRO A 8 -30.74 9.63 13.53
C PRO A 8 -29.72 8.49 13.39
N ASP A 9 -29.73 7.83 12.24
CA ASP A 9 -28.73 6.79 11.97
C ASP A 9 -27.34 7.35 12.26
N PRO A 10 -26.49 6.60 12.98
CA PRO A 10 -25.17 7.10 13.36
C PRO A 10 -24.41 7.52 12.10
N VAL A 11 -23.78 8.69 12.16
CA VAL A 11 -22.94 9.19 11.07
C VAL A 11 -21.81 8.19 10.84
N ARG A 12 -21.77 7.59 9.64
CA ARG A 12 -20.84 6.51 9.30
C ARG A 12 -19.81 6.97 8.28
N LEU A 13 -18.55 6.65 8.53
CA LEU A 13 -17.43 6.87 7.61
C LEU A 13 -17.50 5.83 6.49
N LYS A 14 -17.29 6.22 5.24
CA LYS A 14 -17.28 5.32 4.09
C LYS A 14 -15.90 5.24 3.49
N ILE A 15 -15.41 4.02 3.31
CA ILE A 15 -14.14 3.75 2.66
C ILE A 15 -14.33 2.86 1.43
N ALA A 16 -13.85 3.32 0.28
CA ALA A 16 -13.84 2.54 -0.95
C ALA A 16 -12.58 1.68 -1.02
N VAL A 17 -12.74 0.40 -1.39
CA VAL A 17 -11.65 -0.55 -1.61
C VAL A 17 -11.86 -1.29 -2.93
N GLN A 18 -10.78 -1.79 -3.53
CA GLN A 18 -10.87 -2.61 -4.74
C GLN A 18 -11.69 -3.88 -4.48
N LYS A 19 -12.69 -4.15 -5.32
CA LYS A 19 -13.57 -5.33 -5.20
C LYS A 19 -12.83 -6.65 -5.42
N SER A 20 -11.96 -6.67 -6.42
CA SER A 20 -11.15 -7.83 -6.81
C SER A 20 -9.88 -7.36 -7.50
N GLY A 21 -8.76 -7.97 -7.18
CA GLY A 21 -7.47 -7.64 -7.78
C GLY A 21 -6.36 -7.54 -6.73
N ARG A 22 -5.26 -6.97 -7.14
CA ARG A 22 -3.98 -6.96 -6.43
C ARG A 22 -4.02 -6.32 -5.03
N LEU A 23 -4.88 -5.33 -4.82
CA LEU A 23 -4.93 -4.59 -3.56
C LEU A 23 -5.99 -5.11 -2.58
N THR A 24 -6.93 -5.96 -3.03
CA THR A 24 -8.12 -6.34 -2.27
C THR A 24 -7.76 -6.95 -0.92
N ASP A 25 -7.01 -8.05 -0.94
CA ASP A 25 -6.72 -8.81 0.29
C ASP A 25 -5.87 -8.01 1.28
N SER A 26 -4.85 -7.29 0.78
CA SER A 26 -4.01 -6.44 1.63
C SER A 26 -4.76 -5.26 2.22
N SER A 27 -5.70 -4.66 1.49
CA SER A 27 -6.55 -3.58 2.01
C SER A 27 -7.47 -4.07 3.12
N LEU A 28 -8.06 -5.27 2.95
CA LEU A 28 -8.93 -5.88 3.96
C LEU A 28 -8.14 -6.34 5.19
N ASP A 29 -6.95 -6.90 5.00
CA ASP A 29 -6.04 -7.23 6.10
C ASP A 29 -5.67 -5.98 6.92
N LEU A 30 -5.30 -4.89 6.25
CA LEU A 30 -5.01 -3.62 6.92
C LEU A 30 -6.19 -3.15 7.77
N LEU A 31 -7.39 -3.10 7.22
CA LEU A 31 -8.60 -2.68 7.95
C LEU A 31 -8.91 -3.62 9.13
N SER A 32 -8.73 -4.93 8.95
CA SER A 32 -8.89 -5.92 10.02
C SER A 32 -7.86 -5.71 11.14
N ARG A 33 -6.59 -5.49 10.80
CA ARG A 33 -5.52 -5.18 11.76
C ARG A 33 -5.74 -3.86 12.48
N CYS A 34 -6.40 -2.89 11.82
CA CYS A 34 -6.90 -1.66 12.45
C CYS A 34 -8.10 -1.90 13.37
N GLY A 35 -8.56 -3.13 13.49
CA GLY A 35 -9.62 -3.57 14.40
C GLY A 35 -11.02 -3.51 13.82
N LEU A 36 -11.20 -3.28 12.51
CA LEU A 36 -12.51 -3.36 11.86
C LEU A 36 -13.01 -4.81 11.86
N LYS A 37 -14.22 -5.01 12.35
CA LYS A 37 -14.97 -6.26 12.23
C LYS A 37 -16.17 -6.03 11.32
N TYR A 38 -16.37 -6.88 10.36
CA TYR A 38 -17.51 -6.84 9.44
C TYR A 38 -17.78 -8.23 8.90
N SER A 39 -19.03 -8.49 8.52
CA SER A 39 -19.42 -9.70 7.80
C SER A 39 -19.67 -9.36 6.33
N ARG A 40 -19.15 -10.18 5.43
CA ARG A 40 -19.34 -10.03 3.98
C ARG A 40 -20.00 -11.27 3.42
N GLY A 41 -21.20 -11.11 2.89
CA GLY A 41 -21.86 -12.15 2.08
C GLY A 41 -21.21 -12.26 0.69
N LYS A 42 -21.45 -13.38 0.02
CA LYS A 42 -21.03 -13.58 -1.37
C LYS A 42 -21.63 -12.46 -2.24
N ASP A 43 -20.77 -11.83 -3.06
CA ASP A 43 -21.15 -10.76 -4.00
C ASP A 43 -21.67 -9.44 -3.38
N GLN A 44 -21.58 -9.27 -2.06
CA GLN A 44 -21.91 -7.98 -1.45
C GLN A 44 -20.88 -6.91 -1.86
N LEU A 45 -21.40 -5.76 -2.31
CA LEU A 45 -20.59 -4.59 -2.70
C LEU A 45 -20.47 -3.55 -1.60
N MET A 46 -21.15 -3.74 -0.47
CA MET A 46 -21.06 -2.88 0.70
C MET A 46 -21.19 -3.72 1.96
N CYS A 47 -20.32 -3.48 2.92
CA CYS A 47 -20.32 -4.11 4.23
C CYS A 47 -20.31 -3.05 5.33
N TYR A 48 -21.06 -3.32 6.39
CA TYR A 48 -21.17 -2.44 7.55
C TYR A 48 -20.22 -2.89 8.65
N GLY A 49 -19.45 -1.97 9.20
CA GLY A 49 -18.65 -2.26 10.38
C GLY A 49 -19.54 -2.56 11.58
N GLU A 50 -19.25 -3.66 12.27
CA GLU A 50 -20.01 -4.16 13.42
C GLU A 50 -19.63 -3.44 14.72
N ASN A 51 -18.36 -3.06 14.84
CA ASN A 51 -17.75 -2.50 16.05
C ASN A 51 -17.28 -1.06 15.90
N MET A 52 -17.41 -0.49 14.73
CA MET A 52 -17.12 0.91 14.45
C MET A 52 -18.04 1.43 13.33
N PRO A 53 -18.37 2.74 13.33
CA PRO A 53 -19.21 3.35 12.30
C PRO A 53 -18.41 3.58 11.01
N LEU A 54 -17.88 2.51 10.42
CA LEU A 54 -17.11 2.48 9.19
C LEU A 54 -17.74 1.47 8.23
N ASP A 55 -18.09 1.92 7.03
CA ASP A 55 -18.65 1.10 5.96
C ASP A 55 -17.61 0.92 4.87
N VAL A 56 -17.51 -0.30 4.35
CA VAL A 56 -16.57 -0.66 3.29
C VAL A 56 -17.34 -0.87 1.99
N LEU A 57 -16.98 -0.10 0.96
CA LEU A 57 -17.54 -0.22 -0.39
C LEU A 57 -16.53 -0.95 -1.29
N PHE A 58 -16.99 -1.99 -1.98
CA PHE A 58 -16.21 -2.81 -2.90
C PHE A 58 -16.51 -2.41 -4.34
N VAL A 59 -15.57 -1.68 -4.96
CA VAL A 59 -15.74 -1.09 -6.29
C VAL A 59 -14.57 -1.41 -7.20
N ARG A 60 -14.62 -1.00 -8.45
CA ARG A 60 -13.43 -1.06 -9.33
C ARG A 60 -12.40 -0.05 -8.84
N ASP A 61 -11.12 -0.36 -8.95
CA ASP A 61 -10.04 0.54 -8.53
C ASP A 61 -10.08 1.88 -9.26
N ASP A 62 -10.41 1.87 -10.56
CA ASP A 62 -10.55 3.09 -11.37
C ASP A 62 -11.66 4.04 -10.88
N ASP A 63 -12.68 3.51 -10.20
CA ASP A 63 -13.81 4.30 -9.70
C ASP A 63 -13.54 4.93 -8.33
N ILE A 64 -12.55 4.41 -7.56
CA ILE A 64 -12.29 4.86 -6.19
C ILE A 64 -12.00 6.37 -6.09
N PRO A 65 -11.10 6.95 -6.92
CA PRO A 65 -10.85 8.39 -6.87
C PRO A 65 -12.08 9.23 -7.23
N ASP A 66 -12.92 8.77 -8.16
CA ASP A 66 -14.13 9.48 -8.55
C ASP A 66 -15.15 9.50 -7.40
N LEU A 67 -15.35 8.37 -6.69
CA LEU A 67 -16.24 8.29 -5.54
C LEU A 67 -15.79 9.19 -4.37
N VAL A 68 -14.49 9.38 -4.20
CA VAL A 68 -13.94 10.32 -3.21
C VAL A 68 -14.07 11.77 -3.71
N GLN A 69 -13.86 12.02 -5.00
CA GLN A 69 -14.04 13.32 -5.66
C GLN A 69 -15.49 13.82 -5.53
N GLU A 70 -16.48 12.91 -5.62
CA GLU A 70 -17.91 13.21 -5.60
C GLU A 70 -18.52 13.16 -4.19
N ASP A 71 -17.69 13.04 -3.15
CA ASP A 71 -18.11 12.94 -1.75
C ASP A 71 -19.05 11.75 -1.43
N VAL A 72 -19.02 10.71 -2.27
CA VAL A 72 -19.74 9.46 -2.05
C VAL A 72 -19.01 8.61 -1.00
N CYS A 73 -17.67 8.63 -1.01
CA CYS A 73 -16.81 8.02 -0.03
C CYS A 73 -15.90 9.07 0.62
N ASP A 74 -15.70 8.93 1.92
CA ASP A 74 -14.80 9.82 2.69
C ASP A 74 -13.33 9.45 2.47
N LEU A 75 -13.06 8.16 2.26
CA LEU A 75 -11.73 7.58 2.12
C LEU A 75 -11.68 6.57 0.95
N GLY A 76 -10.49 6.35 0.41
CA GLY A 76 -10.24 5.31 -0.60
C GLY A 76 -8.87 4.63 -0.44
N LEU A 77 -8.83 3.31 -0.55
CA LEU A 77 -7.60 2.52 -0.66
C LEU A 77 -7.41 2.12 -2.12
N VAL A 78 -6.41 2.68 -2.78
CA VAL A 78 -6.26 2.60 -4.24
C VAL A 78 -4.78 2.57 -4.64
N GLY A 79 -4.46 2.20 -5.88
CA GLY A 79 -3.10 2.28 -6.40
C GLY A 79 -2.67 3.72 -6.73
N LEU A 80 -1.42 4.08 -6.42
CA LEU A 80 -0.85 5.38 -6.78
C LEU A 80 -0.93 5.64 -8.30
N ASN A 81 -0.79 4.59 -9.12
CA ASN A 81 -0.98 4.65 -10.57
C ASN A 81 -2.37 5.19 -10.96
N VAL A 82 -3.43 4.70 -10.31
CA VAL A 82 -4.81 5.15 -10.57
C VAL A 82 -4.98 6.61 -10.13
N VAL A 83 -4.46 6.95 -8.95
CA VAL A 83 -4.49 8.34 -8.45
C VAL A 83 -3.80 9.31 -9.41
N GLN A 84 -2.62 8.96 -9.91
CA GLN A 84 -1.86 9.80 -10.85
C GLN A 84 -2.58 9.92 -12.20
N GLU A 85 -3.10 8.80 -12.72
CA GLU A 85 -3.87 8.80 -13.96
C GLU A 85 -5.08 9.73 -13.88
N LYS A 86 -5.85 9.66 -12.79
CA LYS A 86 -7.02 10.52 -12.57
C LYS A 86 -6.64 11.99 -12.37
N ARG A 87 -5.56 12.28 -11.62
CA ARG A 87 -5.08 13.66 -11.47
C ARG A 87 -4.72 14.30 -12.79
N LEU A 88 -4.00 13.58 -13.65
CA LEU A 88 -3.65 14.07 -14.98
C LEU A 88 -4.89 14.22 -15.87
N ALA A 89 -5.84 13.28 -15.80
CA ALA A 89 -7.11 13.40 -16.54
C ALA A 89 -7.92 14.61 -16.10
N PHE A 90 -8.01 14.92 -14.82
CA PHE A 90 -8.68 16.12 -14.31
C PHE A 90 -7.95 17.39 -14.73
N ALA A 91 -6.61 17.43 -14.60
CA ALA A 91 -5.81 18.57 -15.01
C ALA A 91 -5.96 18.89 -16.51
N ALA A 92 -6.00 17.87 -17.37
CA ALA A 92 -6.24 18.04 -18.81
C ALA A 92 -7.62 18.65 -19.14
N ARG A 93 -8.59 18.48 -18.23
CA ARG A 93 -9.96 19.04 -18.33
C ARG A 93 -10.11 20.38 -17.58
N GLY A 94 -9.06 20.91 -16.98
CA GLY A 94 -9.10 22.12 -16.14
C GLY A 94 -9.85 21.93 -14.81
N ILE A 95 -10.00 20.68 -14.33
CA ILE A 95 -10.68 20.35 -13.09
C ILE A 95 -9.64 20.15 -12.00
N ALA A 96 -9.79 20.83 -10.86
CA ALA A 96 -8.97 20.57 -9.70
C ALA A 96 -9.39 19.24 -9.04
N PRO A 97 -8.45 18.32 -8.73
CA PRO A 97 -8.79 17.09 -8.00
C PRO A 97 -9.22 17.43 -6.56
N LEU A 98 -10.41 16.97 -6.17
CA LEU A 98 -10.96 17.10 -4.82
C LEU A 98 -10.68 15.86 -3.98
N PHE A 99 -9.51 15.26 -4.13
CA PHE A 99 -9.00 14.22 -3.25
C PHE A 99 -7.51 14.45 -2.99
N GLU A 100 -7.08 14.10 -1.81
CA GLU A 100 -5.67 14.21 -1.42
C GLU A 100 -5.12 12.85 -1.01
N THR A 101 -3.84 12.63 -1.29
CA THR A 101 -3.12 11.45 -0.81
C THR A 101 -2.71 11.72 0.63
N VAL A 102 -3.20 10.89 1.55
CA VAL A 102 -2.90 10.98 2.96
C VAL A 102 -1.60 10.26 3.27
N GLN A 103 -1.43 9.04 2.72
CA GLN A 103 -0.35 8.15 3.10
C GLN A 103 -0.07 7.11 2.02
N LEU A 104 1.21 6.79 1.80
CA LEU A 104 1.65 5.60 1.07
C LEU A 104 1.57 4.40 2.00
N LEU A 105 1.09 3.26 1.48
CA LEU A 105 0.94 2.02 2.24
C LEU A 105 1.94 0.98 1.75
N ASP A 106 2.54 0.21 2.66
CA ASP A 106 3.60 -0.73 2.34
C ASP A 106 3.07 -2.07 1.78
N PHE A 107 2.21 -1.98 0.75
CA PHE A 107 1.76 -3.14 -0.03
C PHE A 107 1.38 -2.74 -1.46
N GLY A 108 1.10 -3.76 -2.28
CA GLY A 108 0.64 -3.55 -3.66
C GLY A 108 1.69 -2.88 -4.55
N ARG A 109 2.99 -3.07 -4.29
CA ARG A 109 4.07 -2.50 -5.10
C ARG A 109 4.05 -3.07 -6.51
N CYS A 110 4.16 -2.19 -7.49
CA CYS A 110 4.28 -2.52 -8.91
C CYS A 110 4.94 -1.35 -9.65
N LYS A 111 5.21 -1.54 -10.93
CA LYS A 111 5.75 -0.51 -11.81
C LYS A 111 4.87 -0.38 -13.03
N LEU A 112 4.57 0.84 -13.45
CA LEU A 112 4.08 1.10 -14.79
C LEU A 112 5.30 1.18 -15.71
N CYS A 113 5.38 0.33 -16.71
CA CYS A 113 6.59 0.16 -17.52
C CYS A 113 6.27 0.20 -19.01
N ILE A 114 7.20 0.75 -19.77
CA ILE A 114 7.29 0.45 -21.19
C ILE A 114 7.80 -1.00 -21.30
N ALA A 115 7.07 -1.83 -22.03
CA ALA A 115 7.51 -3.17 -22.39
C ALA A 115 7.50 -3.35 -23.91
N VAL A 116 8.50 -4.05 -24.41
CA VAL A 116 8.79 -4.20 -25.83
C VAL A 116 8.82 -5.67 -26.20
N PRO A 117 8.48 -6.05 -27.44
CA PRO A 117 8.68 -7.41 -27.95
C PRO A 117 10.15 -7.85 -27.83
N ASP A 118 10.40 -9.15 -27.64
CA ASP A 118 11.75 -9.71 -27.44
C ASP A 118 12.76 -9.29 -28.52
N GLY A 119 12.33 -9.18 -29.77
CA GLY A 119 13.17 -8.78 -30.91
C GLY A 119 13.31 -7.27 -31.11
N PHE A 120 12.70 -6.43 -30.26
CA PHE A 120 12.77 -4.98 -30.40
C PHE A 120 14.05 -4.43 -29.74
N GLU A 121 14.87 -3.70 -30.49
CA GLU A 121 16.05 -3.02 -29.94
C GLU A 121 15.64 -1.72 -29.25
N TYR A 122 15.69 -1.71 -27.91
CA TYR A 122 15.41 -0.55 -27.09
C TYR A 122 16.70 0.14 -26.67
N GLY A 123 16.99 1.29 -27.28
CA GLY A 123 18.16 2.15 -27.01
C GLY A 123 17.84 3.37 -26.12
N GLY A 124 16.77 3.29 -25.31
CA GLY A 124 16.29 4.40 -24.48
C GLY A 124 15.00 5.01 -25.02
N ALA A 125 14.48 6.02 -24.32
CA ALA A 125 13.15 6.60 -24.59
C ALA A 125 12.96 7.10 -26.02
N GLN A 126 14.02 7.57 -26.69
CA GLN A 126 13.94 8.00 -28.10
C GLN A 126 13.54 6.88 -29.07
N SER A 127 13.73 5.62 -28.70
CA SER A 127 13.24 4.46 -29.48
C SER A 127 11.71 4.40 -29.59
N LEU A 128 10.99 5.19 -28.78
CA LEU A 128 9.53 5.30 -28.79
C LEU A 128 9.01 6.26 -29.88
N GLN A 129 9.89 7.07 -30.49
CA GLN A 129 9.50 8.06 -31.50
C GLN A 129 8.74 7.41 -32.67
N GLY A 130 7.54 7.91 -32.96
CA GLY A 130 6.67 7.42 -34.04
C GLY A 130 6.05 6.04 -33.81
N LYS A 131 6.17 5.44 -32.61
CA LYS A 131 5.62 4.14 -32.27
C LYS A 131 4.19 4.26 -31.76
N ARG A 132 3.41 3.17 -31.95
CA ARG A 132 2.10 2.99 -31.34
C ARG A 132 2.27 2.25 -30.02
N ILE A 133 1.82 2.85 -28.89
CA ILE A 133 2.00 2.29 -27.54
C ILE A 133 0.64 2.05 -26.92
N ALA A 134 0.29 0.77 -26.69
CA ALA A 134 -0.97 0.40 -26.04
C ALA A 134 -0.86 0.55 -24.52
N THR A 135 -1.91 1.09 -23.89
CA THR A 135 -1.93 1.30 -22.44
C THR A 135 -3.37 1.43 -21.89
N THR A 136 -3.54 1.14 -20.59
CA THR A 136 -4.71 1.53 -19.79
C THR A 136 -4.47 2.86 -19.04
N TYR A 137 -3.26 3.46 -19.15
CA TYR A 137 -2.84 4.69 -18.45
C TYR A 137 -2.42 5.79 -19.45
N PRO A 138 -3.35 6.27 -20.30
CA PRO A 138 -3.02 7.21 -21.37
C PRO A 138 -2.46 8.54 -20.89
N ASN A 139 -2.93 9.04 -19.73
CA ASN A 139 -2.50 10.36 -19.25
C ASN A 139 -1.08 10.30 -18.65
N ILE A 140 -0.76 9.23 -17.88
CA ILE A 140 0.60 9.04 -17.37
C ILE A 140 1.58 8.82 -18.53
N LEU A 141 1.23 7.96 -19.49
CA LEU A 141 2.08 7.75 -20.68
C LEU A 141 2.24 9.02 -21.49
N GLY A 142 1.15 9.75 -21.73
CA GLY A 142 1.19 11.03 -22.46
C GLY A 142 2.11 12.06 -21.78
N ARG A 143 2.04 12.18 -20.46
CA ARG A 143 2.94 13.04 -19.68
C ARG A 143 4.40 12.59 -19.79
N PHE A 144 4.66 11.30 -19.64
CA PHE A 144 6.00 10.72 -19.79
C PHE A 144 6.63 11.03 -21.15
N LEU A 145 5.85 10.90 -22.24
CA LEU A 145 6.27 11.19 -23.60
C LEU A 145 6.51 12.70 -23.80
N ALA A 146 5.58 13.54 -23.33
CA ALA A 146 5.67 14.99 -23.46
C ALA A 146 6.90 15.55 -22.72
N ASP A 147 7.18 15.09 -21.50
CA ASP A 147 8.34 15.53 -20.70
C ASP A 147 9.69 15.19 -21.37
N ARG A 148 9.69 14.25 -22.33
CA ARG A 148 10.88 13.82 -23.10
C ARG A 148 10.89 14.33 -24.54
N GLY A 149 9.87 15.08 -24.95
CA GLY A 149 9.73 15.57 -26.32
C GLY A 149 9.54 14.47 -27.36
N ILE A 150 8.89 13.37 -27.00
CA ILE A 150 8.68 12.20 -27.86
C ILE A 150 7.27 12.24 -28.44
N ALA A 151 7.17 12.19 -29.78
CA ALA A 151 5.91 12.02 -30.48
C ALA A 151 5.66 10.52 -30.74
N ALA A 152 4.70 9.93 -30.02
CA ALA A 152 4.24 8.55 -30.17
C ALA A 152 2.71 8.52 -30.14
N GLU A 153 2.12 7.51 -30.78
CA GLU A 153 0.67 7.31 -30.76
C GLU A 153 0.26 6.50 -29.52
N VAL A 154 -0.63 7.04 -28.69
CA VAL A 154 -1.17 6.36 -27.53
C VAL A 154 -2.43 5.60 -27.93
N VAL A 155 -2.39 4.26 -27.85
CA VAL A 155 -3.52 3.37 -28.14
C VAL A 155 -4.17 2.98 -26.82
N VAL A 156 -5.34 3.53 -26.54
CA VAL A 156 -6.04 3.29 -25.27
C VAL A 156 -6.78 1.95 -25.32
N LEU A 157 -6.52 1.07 -24.36
CA LEU A 157 -7.22 -0.20 -24.16
C LEU A 157 -7.76 -0.26 -22.71
N SER A 158 -8.83 -1.02 -22.50
CA SER A 158 -9.45 -1.19 -21.16
C SER A 158 -9.02 -2.49 -20.45
N GLY A 159 -7.99 -3.18 -20.97
CA GLY A 159 -7.44 -4.43 -20.41
C GLY A 159 -6.74 -5.27 -21.48
N SER A 160 -6.07 -6.33 -21.06
CA SER A 160 -5.31 -7.25 -21.93
C SER A 160 -4.35 -6.52 -22.89
N VAL A 161 -3.66 -5.54 -22.36
CA VAL A 161 -2.74 -4.66 -23.13
C VAL A 161 -1.58 -5.46 -23.71
N GLU A 162 -1.14 -6.50 -23.02
CA GLU A 162 -0.01 -7.37 -23.37
C GLU A 162 -0.18 -8.12 -24.70
N ILE A 163 -1.42 -8.31 -25.17
CA ILE A 163 -1.65 -8.97 -26.46
C ILE A 163 -1.67 -8.00 -27.65
N ALA A 164 -1.71 -6.68 -27.41
CA ALA A 164 -1.85 -5.67 -28.46
C ALA A 164 -0.76 -5.75 -29.55
N PRO A 165 0.52 -5.96 -29.23
CA PRO A 165 1.56 -6.13 -30.27
C PRO A 165 1.34 -7.35 -31.17
N ARG A 166 0.93 -8.47 -30.60
CA ARG A 166 0.65 -9.69 -31.38
C ARG A 166 -0.55 -9.54 -32.31
N LEU A 167 -1.50 -8.68 -31.94
CA LEU A 167 -2.67 -8.37 -32.77
C LEU A 167 -2.42 -7.25 -33.79
N GLY A 168 -1.17 -6.71 -33.85
CA GLY A 168 -0.83 -5.59 -34.72
C GLY A 168 -1.52 -4.27 -34.35
N ARG A 169 -2.10 -4.16 -33.16
CA ARG A 169 -2.80 -2.96 -32.65
C ARG A 169 -1.84 -1.92 -32.14
N ALA A 170 -0.67 -2.32 -31.66
CA ALA A 170 0.39 -1.46 -31.18
C ALA A 170 1.75 -2.07 -31.47
N ASP A 171 2.81 -1.29 -31.39
CA ASP A 171 4.18 -1.77 -31.57
C ASP A 171 4.80 -2.15 -30.21
N LEU A 172 4.39 -1.45 -29.15
CA LEU A 172 4.86 -1.56 -27.77
C LEU A 172 3.69 -1.45 -26.82
N ILE A 173 3.95 -1.70 -25.53
CA ILE A 173 2.95 -1.46 -24.47
C ILE A 173 3.52 -0.61 -23.34
N CYS A 174 2.60 0.06 -22.61
CA CYS A 174 2.87 0.64 -21.30
C CYS A 174 1.85 0.09 -20.33
N ASP A 175 2.29 -0.79 -19.42
CA ASP A 175 1.37 -1.49 -18.51
C ASP A 175 2.00 -1.78 -17.15
N LEU A 176 1.16 -2.15 -16.18
CA LEU A 176 1.58 -2.49 -14.82
C LEU A 176 2.28 -3.84 -14.77
N VAL A 177 3.44 -3.83 -14.14
CA VAL A 177 4.27 -5.02 -13.95
C VAL A 177 4.57 -5.19 -12.45
N SER A 178 4.23 -6.37 -11.91
CA SER A 178 4.61 -6.76 -10.55
C SER A 178 5.80 -7.74 -10.59
N THR A 179 5.63 -8.91 -11.20
CA THR A 179 6.65 -9.96 -11.28
C THR A 179 7.25 -10.11 -12.68
N GLY A 180 6.60 -9.56 -13.70
CA GLY A 180 7.00 -9.70 -15.09
C GLY A 180 6.58 -11.01 -15.77
N SER A 181 5.95 -11.94 -15.06
CA SER A 181 5.52 -13.24 -15.62
C SER A 181 4.56 -13.11 -16.80
N THR A 182 3.61 -12.16 -16.72
CA THR A 182 2.66 -11.89 -17.82
C THR A 182 3.37 -11.36 -19.05
N LEU A 183 4.37 -10.49 -18.88
CA LEU A 183 5.18 -10.00 -20.01
C LEU A 183 5.89 -11.16 -20.71
N ALA A 184 6.62 -11.98 -19.94
CA ALA A 184 7.36 -13.11 -20.49
C ALA A 184 6.44 -14.11 -21.22
N ALA A 185 5.26 -14.41 -20.68
CA ALA A 185 4.27 -15.28 -21.30
C ALA A 185 3.74 -14.73 -22.66
N ASN A 186 3.85 -13.41 -22.88
CA ASN A 186 3.44 -12.75 -24.11
C ASN A 186 4.62 -12.28 -24.99
N HIS A 187 5.83 -12.81 -24.77
CA HIS A 187 7.04 -12.46 -25.51
C HIS A 187 7.36 -10.97 -25.46
N LEU A 188 7.15 -10.38 -24.29
CA LEU A 188 7.48 -9.00 -23.99
C LEU A 188 8.52 -8.95 -22.87
N ARG A 189 9.38 -7.94 -22.91
CA ARG A 189 10.34 -7.66 -21.84
C ARG A 189 10.22 -6.22 -21.36
N HIS A 190 10.51 -6.01 -20.09
CA HIS A 190 10.62 -4.68 -19.50
C HIS A 190 11.73 -3.89 -20.21
N ALA A 191 11.44 -2.64 -20.57
CA ALA A 191 12.41 -1.72 -21.18
C ALA A 191 12.70 -0.51 -20.28
N GLU A 192 11.66 0.22 -19.85
CA GLU A 192 11.83 1.41 -19.02
C GLU A 192 10.68 1.54 -18.02
N THR A 193 10.98 1.97 -16.79
CA THR A 193 9.96 2.28 -15.77
C THR A 193 9.45 3.70 -15.96
N VAL A 194 8.14 3.85 -16.09
CA VAL A 194 7.44 5.13 -16.20
C VAL A 194 7.04 5.66 -14.83
N LEU A 195 6.55 4.76 -13.96
CA LEU A 195 6.08 5.11 -12.61
C LEU A 195 6.27 3.91 -11.67
N ASP A 196 6.88 4.15 -10.51
CA ASP A 196 6.80 3.23 -9.37
C ASP A 196 5.48 3.47 -8.63
N SER A 197 4.74 2.40 -8.32
CA SER A 197 3.43 2.47 -7.70
C SER A 197 3.28 1.50 -6.54
N GLN A 198 2.48 1.90 -5.58
CA GLN A 198 2.04 1.10 -4.43
C GLN A 198 0.65 1.53 -3.99
N ALA A 199 0.06 0.86 -3.02
CA ALA A 199 -1.21 1.28 -2.44
C ALA A 199 -1.07 2.63 -1.73
N VAL A 200 -2.12 3.44 -1.81
CA VAL A 200 -2.23 4.72 -1.11
C VAL A 200 -3.60 4.86 -0.47
N LEU A 201 -3.65 5.57 0.64
CA LEU A 201 -4.88 6.07 1.22
C LEU A 201 -5.13 7.48 0.68
N ILE A 202 -6.30 7.68 0.10
CA ILE A 202 -6.80 9.00 -0.32
C ILE A 202 -7.99 9.39 0.54
N ARG A 203 -8.24 10.69 0.67
CA ARG A 203 -9.42 11.23 1.35
C ARG A 203 -10.03 12.39 0.58
N THR A 204 -11.29 12.69 0.85
CA THR A 204 -11.91 13.95 0.46
C THR A 204 -11.30 15.09 1.29
N PRO A 205 -10.93 16.23 0.69
CA PRO A 205 -10.55 17.44 1.41
C PRO A 205 -11.77 18.24 1.87
N VAL A 206 -12.99 17.87 1.44
CA VAL A 206 -14.22 18.54 1.84
C VAL A 206 -14.45 18.36 3.34
N PRO A 207 -14.82 19.42 4.07
CA PRO A 207 -15.15 19.32 5.50
C PRO A 207 -16.25 18.29 5.74
N ILE A 208 -15.91 17.26 6.50
CA ILE A 208 -16.85 16.20 6.90
C ILE A 208 -17.35 16.45 8.31
N ALA A 209 -18.47 15.81 8.69
CA ALA A 209 -19.06 15.91 10.03
C ALA A 209 -18.01 15.62 11.15
N PRO A 210 -18.09 16.31 12.32
CA PRO A 210 -17.12 16.14 13.40
C PRO A 210 -16.92 14.68 13.84
N GLU A 211 -17.99 13.90 13.85
CA GLU A 211 -17.96 12.47 14.18
C GLU A 211 -17.13 11.66 13.15
N LYS A 212 -17.26 11.97 11.85
CA LYS A 212 -16.45 11.38 10.80
C LYS A 212 -14.99 11.79 10.90
N GLN A 213 -14.71 13.06 11.23
CA GLN A 213 -13.34 13.56 11.43
C GLN A 213 -12.64 12.79 12.56
N GLU A 214 -13.31 12.59 13.69
CA GLU A 214 -12.75 11.85 14.81
C GLU A 214 -12.49 10.37 14.43
N TRP A 215 -13.40 9.72 13.73
CA TRP A 215 -13.17 8.35 13.26
C TRP A 215 -12.08 8.26 12.21
N THR A 216 -11.96 9.24 11.31
CA THR A 216 -10.84 9.35 10.37
C THR A 216 -9.52 9.45 11.11
N ARG A 217 -9.41 10.37 12.09
CA ARG A 217 -8.20 10.53 12.92
C ARG A 217 -7.82 9.24 13.63
N ARG A 218 -8.80 8.53 14.22
CA ARG A 218 -8.57 7.23 14.89
C ARG A 218 -8.11 6.15 13.91
N LEU A 219 -8.71 6.10 12.73
CA LEU A 219 -8.33 5.13 11.71
C LEU A 219 -6.91 5.38 11.21
N LEU A 220 -6.55 6.64 10.92
CA LEU A 220 -5.19 7.01 10.50
C LEU A 220 -4.16 6.62 11.57
N MET A 221 -4.40 6.96 12.83
CA MET A 221 -3.52 6.56 13.95
C MET A 221 -3.35 5.04 14.04
N ARG A 222 -4.41 4.27 13.77
CA ARG A 222 -4.34 2.80 13.76
C ARG A 222 -3.58 2.27 12.56
N ILE A 223 -3.75 2.87 11.38
CA ILE A 223 -2.98 2.54 10.16
C ILE A 223 -1.50 2.77 10.43
N ASP A 224 -1.13 3.93 10.98
CA ASP A 224 0.25 4.23 11.35
C ASP A 224 0.82 3.18 12.31
N GLY A 225 0.06 2.84 13.36
CA GLY A 225 0.48 1.84 14.35
C GLY A 225 0.61 0.41 13.79
N VAL A 226 -0.08 0.10 12.71
CA VAL A 226 0.03 -1.18 11.98
C VAL A 226 1.22 -1.15 11.01
N GLU A 227 1.37 -0.05 10.25
CA GLU A 227 2.43 0.08 9.24
C GLU A 227 3.83 0.23 9.86
N GLN A 228 3.95 0.95 10.98
CA GLN A 228 5.23 1.17 11.67
C GLN A 228 5.88 -0.13 12.15
N VAL A 229 5.09 -1.12 12.52
CA VAL A 229 5.59 -2.40 13.05
C VAL A 229 5.61 -3.52 12.01
N LYS A 230 5.26 -3.21 10.76
CA LYS A 230 5.31 -4.20 9.69
C LYS A 230 6.73 -4.73 9.53
N GLY A 231 6.88 -6.05 9.69
CA GLY A 231 8.20 -6.68 9.73
C GLY A 231 8.99 -6.48 11.03
N SER A 232 8.41 -5.86 12.08
CA SER A 232 9.08 -5.76 13.37
C SER A 232 8.89 -7.02 14.21
N LYS A 233 9.92 -7.30 15.01
CA LYS A 233 9.93 -8.38 15.98
C LYS A 233 10.15 -7.82 17.39
N TYR A 234 9.42 -8.36 18.34
CA TYR A 234 9.72 -8.16 19.74
C TYR A 234 10.66 -9.26 20.20
N ILE A 235 11.81 -8.85 20.73
CA ILE A 235 12.82 -9.77 21.22
C ILE A 235 12.91 -9.61 22.73
N MET A 236 12.89 -10.74 23.42
CA MET A 236 13.20 -10.85 24.84
C MET A 236 14.30 -11.88 25.02
N LEU A 237 15.29 -11.55 25.81
CA LEU A 237 16.38 -12.46 26.14
C LEU A 237 16.91 -12.21 27.57
N HIS A 238 17.60 -13.20 28.11
CA HIS A 238 18.38 -13.05 29.34
C HIS A 238 19.86 -12.96 29.01
N ALA A 239 20.61 -12.06 29.66
CA ALA A 239 22.05 -11.93 29.43
C ALA A 239 22.81 -11.47 30.68
N PRO A 240 24.12 -11.73 30.75
CA PRO A 240 24.97 -11.04 31.72
C PRO A 240 24.91 -9.52 31.50
N ARG A 241 24.87 -8.73 32.57
CA ARG A 241 24.86 -7.27 32.47
C ARG A 241 26.06 -6.72 31.68
N SER A 242 27.18 -7.38 31.77
CA SER A 242 28.43 -7.05 31.02
C SER A 242 28.27 -7.19 29.51
N ALA A 243 27.34 -8.01 29.01
CA ALA A 243 27.12 -8.21 27.59
C ALA A 243 26.21 -7.13 26.93
N LEU A 244 25.58 -6.24 27.71
CA LEU A 244 24.65 -5.23 27.21
C LEU A 244 25.20 -4.37 26.05
N PRO A 245 26.47 -3.87 26.10
CA PRO A 245 27.01 -3.07 24.99
C PRO A 245 27.12 -3.85 23.68
N ALA A 246 27.43 -5.15 23.75
CA ALA A 246 27.51 -6.02 22.57
C ALA A 246 26.09 -6.34 22.04
N ILE A 247 25.15 -6.66 22.92
CA ILE A 247 23.75 -6.91 22.58
C ILE A 247 23.09 -5.69 21.93
N ALA A 248 23.34 -4.49 22.45
CA ALA A 248 22.82 -3.24 21.88
C ALA A 248 23.31 -2.98 20.44
N LYS A 249 24.49 -3.48 20.07
CA LYS A 249 24.99 -3.40 18.68
C LYS A 249 24.34 -4.43 17.76
N LEU A 250 24.04 -5.62 18.29
CA LEU A 250 23.41 -6.70 17.52
C LEU A 250 21.91 -6.52 17.34
N LEU A 251 21.27 -5.79 18.25
CA LEU A 251 19.83 -5.51 18.23
C LEU A 251 19.57 -4.00 18.10
N PRO A 252 19.77 -3.40 16.91
CA PRO A 252 19.43 -2.00 16.71
C PRO A 252 17.89 -1.88 16.76
N GLY A 253 17.37 -1.52 17.93
CA GLY A 253 15.93 -1.28 18.14
C GLY A 253 15.51 0.09 17.60
N SER A 254 14.19 0.31 17.47
CA SER A 254 13.61 1.64 17.23
C SER A 254 13.86 2.60 18.40
N GLU A 255 14.06 2.06 19.60
CA GLU A 255 14.38 2.76 20.86
C GLU A 255 15.42 1.96 21.64
N ALA A 256 15.97 2.56 22.70
CA ALA A 256 16.87 1.87 23.59
C ALA A 256 16.20 0.63 24.21
N PRO A 257 16.93 -0.50 24.36
CA PRO A 257 16.35 -1.70 24.95
C PRO A 257 15.94 -1.47 26.41
N THR A 258 14.83 -2.03 26.80
CA THR A 258 14.44 -2.09 28.22
C THR A 258 15.25 -3.17 28.92
N VAL A 259 15.88 -2.80 30.03
CA VAL A 259 16.75 -3.71 30.82
C VAL A 259 16.16 -3.88 32.22
N ILE A 260 15.85 -5.11 32.61
CA ILE A 260 15.22 -5.46 33.88
C ILE A 260 16.16 -6.44 34.63
N PRO A 261 16.56 -6.17 35.88
CA PRO A 261 17.31 -7.14 36.69
C PRO A 261 16.51 -8.41 36.89
N LEU A 262 17.18 -9.58 36.81
CA LEU A 262 16.57 -10.86 37.15
C LEU A 262 16.68 -11.11 38.65
N GLU A 263 15.54 -11.42 39.28
CA GLU A 263 15.51 -11.72 40.71
C GLU A 263 16.35 -12.97 41.05
N GLY A 264 17.12 -12.91 42.11
CA GLY A 264 18.00 -13.98 42.54
C GLY A 264 19.24 -14.21 41.65
N ARG A 265 19.47 -13.37 40.64
CA ARG A 265 20.63 -13.44 39.74
C ARG A 265 21.19 -12.05 39.45
N GLY A 266 21.91 -11.49 40.45
CA GLY A 266 22.35 -10.08 40.42
C GLY A 266 23.27 -9.65 39.29
N ASP A 267 23.89 -10.60 38.57
CA ASP A 267 24.75 -10.37 37.40
C ASP A 267 24.00 -10.48 36.07
N ARG A 268 22.72 -10.91 36.07
CA ARG A 268 21.93 -11.13 34.85
C ARG A 268 20.73 -10.20 34.78
N VAL A 269 20.36 -9.90 33.54
CA VAL A 269 19.23 -9.04 33.20
C VAL A 269 18.37 -9.67 32.13
N ALA A 270 17.09 -9.33 32.12
CA ALA A 270 16.23 -9.49 30.95
C ALA A 270 16.35 -8.24 30.09
N VAL A 271 16.49 -8.44 28.79
CA VAL A 271 16.56 -7.37 27.78
C VAL A 271 15.36 -7.52 26.86
N HIS A 272 14.65 -6.43 26.67
CA HIS A 272 13.48 -6.36 25.76
C HIS A 272 13.75 -5.30 24.71
N ALA A 273 13.49 -5.62 23.44
CA ALA A 273 13.64 -4.69 22.33
C ALA A 273 12.62 -4.99 21.23
N VAL A 274 12.15 -3.94 20.57
CA VAL A 274 11.48 -4.05 19.27
C VAL A 274 12.51 -3.79 18.20
N CYS A 275 12.71 -4.75 17.30
CA CYS A 275 13.69 -4.69 16.22
C CYS A 275 13.00 -4.81 14.87
N ARG A 276 13.54 -4.17 13.84
CA ARG A 276 13.11 -4.43 12.47
C ARG A 276 13.55 -5.83 12.04
N GLU A 277 12.91 -6.39 11.02
CA GLU A 277 12.95 -7.80 10.62
C GLU A 277 14.33 -8.39 10.27
N ASN A 278 15.42 -7.63 10.36
CA ASN A 278 16.78 -8.09 10.06
C ASN A 278 17.39 -9.00 11.15
N VAL A 279 16.54 -9.57 12.03
CA VAL A 279 17.00 -10.54 13.03
C VAL A 279 16.84 -11.93 12.47
N PHE A 280 17.83 -12.33 11.69
CA PHE A 280 17.97 -13.68 11.14
C PHE A 280 18.62 -14.63 12.17
N TRP A 281 18.71 -15.90 11.81
CA TRP A 281 19.35 -16.92 12.65
C TRP A 281 20.77 -16.55 13.05
N GLU A 282 21.55 -15.94 12.14
CA GLU A 282 22.91 -15.47 12.39
C GLU A 282 22.98 -14.48 13.57
N THR A 283 22.04 -13.52 13.62
CA THR A 283 21.94 -12.58 14.74
C THR A 283 21.63 -13.29 16.07
N LEU A 284 20.76 -14.32 16.03
CA LEU A 284 20.43 -15.11 17.21
C LEU A 284 21.61 -15.93 17.71
N GLU A 285 22.42 -16.48 16.78
CA GLU A 285 23.67 -17.19 17.08
C GLU A 285 24.72 -16.25 17.69
N GLU A 286 24.88 -15.05 17.12
CA GLU A 286 25.79 -14.02 17.67
C GLU A 286 25.35 -13.59 19.08
N LEU A 287 24.05 -13.36 19.30
CA LEU A 287 23.50 -13.08 20.64
C LEU A 287 23.83 -14.19 21.63
N LYS A 288 23.69 -15.45 21.23
CA LYS A 288 24.08 -16.59 22.04
C LYS A 288 25.60 -16.60 22.31
N GLY A 289 26.40 -16.25 21.34
CA GLY A 289 27.86 -16.12 21.45
C GLY A 289 28.30 -15.11 22.52
N VAL A 290 27.56 -14.00 22.70
CA VAL A 290 27.83 -13.00 23.74
C VAL A 290 27.17 -13.33 25.09
N GLY A 291 26.63 -14.52 25.25
CA GLY A 291 26.09 -15.04 26.53
C GLY A 291 24.58 -14.82 26.70
N ALA A 292 23.86 -14.48 25.66
CA ALA A 292 22.39 -14.46 25.71
C ALA A 292 21.81 -15.87 25.86
N THR A 293 20.76 -15.99 26.64
CA THR A 293 19.99 -17.21 26.85
C THR A 293 18.49 -16.89 26.81
N SER A 294 17.65 -17.90 26.69
CA SER A 294 16.20 -17.74 26.69
C SER A 294 15.72 -16.70 25.69
N VAL A 295 16.29 -16.72 24.48
CA VAL A 295 15.95 -15.75 23.42
C VAL A 295 14.58 -16.11 22.84
N LEU A 296 13.62 -15.18 22.95
CA LEU A 296 12.29 -15.26 22.36
C LEU A 296 12.14 -14.19 21.28
N VAL A 297 11.57 -14.57 20.17
CA VAL A 297 11.28 -13.67 19.04
C VAL A 297 9.80 -13.77 18.70
N LEU A 298 9.07 -12.67 18.83
CA LEU A 298 7.63 -12.62 18.61
C LEU A 298 7.30 -11.58 17.53
N PRO A 299 6.32 -11.82 16.65
CA PRO A 299 5.85 -10.79 15.75
C PRO A 299 5.18 -9.65 16.53
N VAL A 300 5.37 -8.41 16.09
CA VAL A 300 4.64 -7.26 16.61
C VAL A 300 3.45 -7.00 15.68
N GLU A 301 2.25 -7.06 16.21
CA GLU A 301 1.04 -6.83 15.42
C GLU A 301 0.72 -5.34 15.22
N LYS A 302 0.93 -4.55 16.26
CA LYS A 302 0.65 -3.10 16.28
C LYS A 302 1.39 -2.41 17.42
N MET A 303 1.75 -1.16 17.21
CA MET A 303 2.36 -0.29 18.21
C MET A 303 1.81 1.12 18.03
N LEU A 304 1.47 1.77 19.11
CA LEU A 304 1.16 3.20 19.14
C LEU A 304 2.34 3.92 19.78
N ALA A 305 2.95 4.85 19.04
CA ALA A 305 4.02 5.71 19.51
C ALA A 305 3.44 7.00 20.14
#